data_6dc7acc73afa44e2312aa876d24b4b2b
#
_entry.id   6dc7acc73afa44e2312aa876d24b4b2b
#
_cell.length_a   1.000
_cell.length_b   1.000
_cell.length_c   1.000
_cell.angle_alpha   90.00
_cell.angle_beta   90.00
_cell.angle_gamma   90.00
#
_symmetry.space_group_name_H-M   'P 1'
#
loop_
_entity.id
_entity.type
_entity.pdbx_description
1 polymer ?
#
loop_
_entity_poly.entity_id
_entity_poly.type
_entity_poly.pdbx_seq_one_letter_code
_entity_poly.pdbx_strand_id
1 'polypeptide(L)'
;MTLLEVRKEILGIDTEIIKLIKKRLECADKVAAAKREEGGSAVDPIQREKVLKRSYDMAKVAGIDPEMTREIFEILIRMNEKRQAELKKR
;
A
#
# COMPACT_ATOMS: atom_id res chain seq x y z
N MET A 1 4.76 7.53 31.41
CA MET A 1 3.84 6.77 30.55
C MET A 1 3.87 5.30 30.89
N THR A 2 2.73 4.70 31.19
CA THR A 2 2.66 3.28 31.53
C THR A 2 2.65 2.41 30.26
N LEU A 3 2.96 1.13 30.41
CA LEU A 3 2.90 0.16 29.31
C LEU A 3 1.48 0.08 28.72
N LEU A 4 0.45 0.15 29.58
CA LEU A 4 -0.95 0.14 29.13
C LEU A 4 -1.26 1.36 28.25
N GLU A 5 -0.78 2.54 28.64
CA GLU A 5 -0.98 3.77 27.86
C GLU A 5 -0.30 3.69 26.50
N VAL A 6 0.94 3.18 26.46
CA VAL A 6 1.67 2.99 25.20
C VAL A 6 0.95 2.00 24.29
N ARG A 7 0.44 0.89 24.84
CA ARG A 7 -0.32 -0.10 24.07
C ARG A 7 -1.61 0.47 23.48
N LYS A 8 -2.29 1.36 24.21
CA LYS A 8 -3.47 2.08 23.69
C LYS A 8 -3.09 3.00 22.53
N GLU A 9 -1.96 3.68 22.65
CA GLU A 9 -1.43 4.53 21.58
C GLU A 9 -1.14 3.71 20.33
N ILE A 10 -0.48 2.55 20.49
CA ILE A 10 -0.18 1.64 19.36
C ILE A 10 -1.47 1.15 18.71
N LEU A 11 -2.49 0.79 19.50
CA LEU A 11 -3.78 0.37 18.96
C LEU A 11 -4.40 1.46 18.07
N GLY A 12 -4.31 2.72 18.50
CA GLY A 12 -4.77 3.86 17.72
C GLY A 12 -4.02 3.99 16.38
N ILE A 13 -2.70 3.82 16.42
CA ILE A 13 -1.84 3.85 15.22
C ILE A 13 -2.22 2.70 14.28
N ASP A 14 -2.35 1.48 14.81
CA ASP A 14 -2.71 0.30 14.00
C ASP A 14 -4.08 0.50 13.33
N THR A 15 -5.03 1.09 14.04
CA THR A 15 -6.34 1.42 13.49
C THR A 15 -6.21 2.37 12.30
N GLU A 16 -5.35 3.38 12.39
CA GLU A 16 -5.09 4.30 11.29
C GLU A 16 -4.41 3.61 10.11
N ILE A 17 -3.48 2.69 10.38
CA ILE A 17 -2.83 1.90 9.32
C ILE A 17 -3.88 1.11 8.54
N ILE A 18 -4.81 0.43 9.22
CA ILE A 18 -5.88 -0.34 8.58
C ILE A 18 -6.77 0.58 7.72
N LYS A 19 -7.12 1.75 8.21
CA LYS A 19 -7.91 2.74 7.44
C LYS A 19 -7.18 3.17 6.18
N LEU A 20 -5.86 3.40 6.26
CA LEU A 20 -5.05 3.80 5.12
C LEU A 20 -4.91 2.68 4.09
N ILE A 21 -4.77 1.43 4.53
CA ILE A 21 -4.77 0.26 3.64
C ILE A 21 -6.10 0.18 2.88
N LYS A 22 -7.22 0.38 3.58
CA LYS A 22 -8.54 0.39 2.95
C LYS A 22 -8.65 1.48 1.89
N LYS A 23 -8.18 2.69 2.19
CA LYS A 23 -8.15 3.79 1.21
C LYS A 23 -7.33 3.44 -0.02
N ARG A 24 -6.18 2.79 0.19
CA ARG A 24 -5.34 2.34 -0.91
C ARG A 24 -6.07 1.35 -1.81
N LEU A 25 -6.84 0.42 -1.23
CA LEU A 25 -7.66 -0.53 -1.99
C LEU A 25 -8.78 0.18 -2.77
N GLU A 26 -9.38 1.20 -2.19
CA GLU A 26 -10.37 2.03 -2.89
C GLU A 26 -9.73 2.73 -4.10
N CYS A 27 -8.48 3.18 -3.98
CA CYS A 27 -7.72 3.72 -5.11
C CYS A 27 -7.43 2.66 -6.18
N ALA A 28 -7.23 1.40 -5.78
CA ALA A 28 -7.08 0.30 -6.74
C ALA A 28 -8.33 0.14 -7.60
N ASP A 29 -9.52 0.34 -7.03
CA ASP A 29 -10.79 0.33 -7.79
C ASP A 29 -10.81 1.45 -8.84
N LYS A 30 -10.33 2.64 -8.48
CA LYS A 30 -10.22 3.78 -9.39
C LYS A 30 -9.22 3.53 -10.51
N VAL A 31 -8.08 2.93 -10.19
CA VAL A 31 -7.06 2.55 -11.18
C VAL A 31 -7.62 1.51 -12.13
N ALA A 32 -8.34 0.52 -11.63
CA ALA A 32 -8.98 -0.50 -12.46
C ALA A 32 -9.97 0.13 -13.45
N ALA A 33 -10.77 1.10 -13.00
CA ALA A 33 -11.70 1.83 -13.87
C ALA A 33 -10.96 2.63 -14.95
N ALA A 34 -9.90 3.35 -14.58
CA ALA A 34 -9.10 4.11 -15.54
C ALA A 34 -8.44 3.21 -16.58
N LYS A 35 -7.90 2.05 -16.17
CA LYS A 35 -7.28 1.09 -17.08
C LYS A 35 -8.28 0.46 -18.05
N ARG A 36 -9.55 0.31 -17.67
CA ARG A 36 -10.59 -0.17 -18.57
C ARG A 36 -10.81 0.78 -19.76
N GLU A 37 -10.68 2.07 -19.53
CA GLU A 37 -10.83 3.10 -20.57
C GLU A 37 -9.57 3.25 -21.41
N GLU A 38 -8.40 3.23 -20.76
CA GLU A 38 -7.09 3.51 -21.41
C GLU A 38 -6.36 2.25 -21.86
N GLY A 39 -6.82 1.07 -21.43
CA GLY A 39 -6.09 -0.18 -21.59
C GLY A 39 -5.09 -0.36 -20.44
N GLY A 40 -4.56 -1.56 -20.32
CA GLY A 40 -3.58 -1.89 -19.30
C GLY A 40 -3.94 -3.14 -18.51
N SER A 41 -2.97 -3.66 -17.76
CA SER A 41 -3.14 -4.86 -16.95
C SER A 41 -3.12 -4.53 -15.46
N ALA A 42 -3.57 -5.48 -14.64
CA ALA A 42 -3.53 -5.37 -13.18
C ALA A 42 -2.10 -5.24 -12.66
N VAL A 43 -1.14 -5.80 -13.38
CA VAL A 43 0.30 -5.72 -13.06
C VAL A 43 0.96 -4.67 -13.93
N ASP A 44 1.65 -3.73 -13.30
CA ASP A 44 2.41 -2.68 -13.97
C ASP A 44 3.83 -2.68 -13.39
N PRO A 45 4.78 -3.39 -14.04
CA PRO A 45 6.15 -3.51 -13.50
C PRO A 45 6.88 -2.18 -13.34
N ILE A 46 6.65 -1.24 -14.22
CA ILE A 46 7.30 0.08 -14.17
C ILE A 46 6.80 0.86 -12.96
N GLN A 47 5.49 0.92 -12.77
CA GLN A 47 4.89 1.62 -11.62
C GLN A 47 5.25 0.92 -10.30
N ARG A 48 5.29 -0.41 -10.31
CA ARG A 48 5.72 -1.20 -9.16
C ARG A 48 7.11 -0.79 -8.68
N GLU A 49 8.08 -0.71 -9.60
CA GLU A 49 9.45 -0.32 -9.26
C GLU A 49 9.52 1.13 -8.73
N LYS A 50 8.74 2.03 -9.31
CA LYS A 50 8.66 3.41 -8.82
C LYS A 50 8.17 3.48 -7.37
N VAL A 51 7.13 2.72 -7.03
CA VAL A 51 6.57 2.69 -5.68
C VAL A 51 7.57 2.08 -4.69
N LEU A 52 8.23 0.99 -5.06
CA LEU A 52 9.22 0.34 -4.20
C LEU A 52 10.42 1.23 -3.92
N LYS A 53 10.95 1.88 -4.95
CA LYS A 53 12.06 2.83 -4.80
C LYS A 53 11.65 4.02 -3.93
N ARG A 54 10.48 4.58 -4.17
CA ARG A 54 9.95 5.71 -3.39
C ARG A 54 9.80 5.35 -1.92
N SER A 55 9.23 4.17 -1.62
CA SER A 55 9.04 3.72 -0.24
C SER A 55 10.37 3.53 0.49
N TYR A 56 11.36 2.97 -0.20
CA TYR A 56 12.73 2.81 0.31
C TYR A 56 13.34 4.17 0.66
N ASP A 57 13.32 5.11 -0.28
CA ASP A 57 13.91 6.44 -0.10
C ASP A 57 13.19 7.23 1.01
N MET A 58 11.88 7.17 1.07
CA MET A 58 11.10 7.84 2.11
C MET A 58 11.38 7.27 3.49
N ALA A 59 11.56 5.96 3.59
CA ALA A 59 11.92 5.29 4.84
C ALA A 59 13.28 5.77 5.35
N LYS A 60 14.27 5.89 4.47
CA LYS A 60 15.59 6.41 4.82
C LYS A 60 15.50 7.82 5.39
N VAL A 61 14.76 8.70 4.74
CA VAL A 61 14.54 10.08 5.21
C VAL A 61 13.85 10.10 6.58
N ALA A 62 12.89 9.21 6.79
CA ALA A 62 12.14 9.11 8.05
C ALA A 62 12.92 8.42 9.18
N GLY A 63 14.09 7.86 8.90
CA GLY A 63 14.91 7.17 9.90
C GLY A 63 14.40 5.79 10.30
N ILE A 64 13.64 5.13 9.42
CA ILE A 64 13.15 3.77 9.65
C ILE A 64 13.81 2.80 8.65
N ASP A 65 13.74 1.49 8.95
CA ASP A 65 14.37 0.47 8.12
C ASP A 65 13.83 0.50 6.69
N PRO A 66 14.64 0.86 5.69
CA PRO A 66 14.16 1.00 4.32
C PRO A 66 13.86 -0.33 3.63
N GLU A 67 14.61 -1.40 3.96
CA GLU A 67 14.38 -2.74 3.39
C GLU A 67 13.03 -3.31 3.87
N MET A 68 12.78 -3.27 5.18
CA MET A 68 11.53 -3.77 5.75
C MET A 68 10.34 -2.92 5.30
N THR A 69 10.51 -1.62 5.18
CA THR A 69 9.46 -0.73 4.65
C THR A 69 9.13 -1.09 3.21
N ARG A 70 10.15 -1.36 2.39
CA ARG A 70 9.97 -1.81 1.02
C ARG A 70 9.17 -3.11 0.97
N GLU A 71 9.44 -4.07 1.86
CA GLU A 71 8.69 -5.32 1.96
C GLU A 71 7.21 -5.09 2.27
N ILE A 72 6.92 -4.14 3.16
CA ILE A 72 5.53 -3.75 3.46
C ILE A 72 4.85 -3.24 2.19
N PHE A 73 5.52 -2.39 1.42
CA PHE A 73 4.95 -1.86 0.18
C PHE A 73 4.81 -2.92 -0.92
N GLU A 74 5.67 -3.93 -0.95
CA GLU A 74 5.48 -5.08 -1.84
C GLU A 74 4.17 -5.80 -1.54
N ILE A 75 3.84 -5.97 -0.25
CA ILE A 75 2.58 -6.59 0.17
C ILE A 75 1.40 -5.70 -0.23
N LEU A 76 1.49 -4.39 0.01
CA LEU A 76 0.44 -3.44 -0.36
C LEU A 76 0.18 -3.45 -1.87
N ILE A 77 1.24 -3.51 -2.67
CA ILE A 77 1.13 -3.61 -4.13
C ILE A 77 0.41 -4.90 -4.53
N ARG A 78 0.77 -6.05 -3.93
CA ARG A 78 0.12 -7.33 -4.20
C ARG A 78 -1.37 -7.30 -3.85
N MET A 79 -1.74 -6.64 -2.74
CA MET A 79 -3.14 -6.46 -2.36
C MET A 79 -3.91 -5.68 -3.44
N ASN A 80 -3.31 -4.61 -3.95
CA ASN A 80 -3.90 -3.79 -5.00
C ASN A 80 -4.02 -4.57 -6.33
N GLU A 81 -2.97 -5.30 -6.70
CA GLU A 81 -2.96 -6.12 -7.91
C GLU A 81 -4.04 -7.20 -7.86
N LYS A 82 -4.17 -7.86 -6.71
CA LYS A 82 -5.20 -8.88 -6.49
C LYS A 82 -6.59 -8.26 -6.63
N ARG A 83 -6.82 -7.10 -6.03
CA ARG A 83 -8.09 -6.38 -6.11
C ARG A 83 -8.43 -6.00 -7.55
N GLN A 84 -7.47 -5.44 -8.29
CA GLN A 84 -7.66 -5.08 -9.70
C GLN A 84 -7.97 -6.30 -10.57
N ALA A 85 -7.27 -7.42 -10.34
CA ALA A 85 -7.51 -8.67 -11.07
C ALA A 85 -8.91 -9.23 -10.81
N GLU A 86 -9.40 -9.16 -9.57
CA GLU A 86 -10.76 -9.57 -9.20
C GLU A 86 -11.82 -8.70 -9.89
N LEU A 87 -11.60 -7.40 -9.95
CA LEU A 87 -12.50 -6.47 -10.62
C LEU A 87 -12.53 -6.68 -12.14
N LYS A 88 -11.40 -7.01 -12.73
CA LYS A 88 -11.28 -7.26 -14.17
C LYS A 88 -12.06 -8.50 -14.62
N LYS A 89 -12.25 -9.47 -13.71
CA LYS A 89 -13.00 -10.72 -13.99
C LYS A 89 -14.52 -10.51 -14.00
N ARG A 90 -15.00 -9.38 -13.55
CA ARG A 90 -16.42 -9.04 -13.50
C ARG A 90 -16.89 -8.35 -14.83
#